data_c2e3746a23581112de7e78abecf45fe7
#
_entry.id   c2e3746a23581112de7e78abecf45fe7
#
_cell.length_a   1.000
_cell.length_b   1.000
_cell.length_c   1.000
_cell.angle_alpha   90.00
_cell.angle_beta   90.00
_cell.angle_gamma   90.00
#
_symmetry.space_group_name_H-M   'P 1'
#
loop_
_entity.id
_entity.type
_entity.pdbx_description
1 polymer ?
#
loop_
_entity_poly.entity_id
_entity_poly.type
_entity_poly.pdbx_seq_one_letter_code
_entity_poly.pdbx_strand_id
1 'polypeptide(L)'
;MRIWSRSLSLLLLAAALAACGFTLRGTTPLPFETLYLGANDNSAFGSWLKRSIQASSPGTRLVQSPREAQAIYVEVGNTRTLREVSLNAIGRVEQYELTVAYTFRVVDRQGRAYLPDTQLFSSRQVPYDDRFQQAKDEEHQRVYEDLEQGLVARIMRRLTAPDVRETAHRLASGTPTAADESVLNVPQLDPAPSDQPDAWRRDSPRPDSMFSR
;
A
#
# COMPACT_ATOMS: atom_id res chain seq x y z
N MET A 1 24.87 -7.53 58.92
CA MET A 1 23.44 -7.40 58.62
C MET A 1 23.11 -6.39 57.47
N ARG A 2 23.82 -5.28 57.33
CA ARG A 2 23.53 -4.24 56.29
C ARG A 2 23.85 -4.69 54.84
N ILE A 3 24.75 -5.62 54.61
CA ILE A 3 25.10 -6.12 53.26
C ILE A 3 24.04 -7.07 52.73
N TRP A 4 23.48 -7.91 53.54
CA TRP A 4 22.43 -8.88 53.14
C TRP A 4 21.11 -8.16 52.75
N SER A 5 20.74 -7.06 53.44
CA SER A 5 19.56 -6.28 53.10
C SER A 5 19.75 -5.59 51.76
N ARG A 6 20.93 -5.12 51.42
CA ARG A 6 21.24 -4.50 50.13
C ARG A 6 21.20 -5.48 48.97
N SER A 7 21.74 -6.71 49.21
CA SER A 7 21.70 -7.78 48.20
C SER A 7 20.25 -8.24 47.94
N LEU A 8 19.43 -8.34 48.99
CA LEU A 8 18.02 -8.72 48.85
C LEU A 8 17.22 -7.67 48.11
N SER A 9 17.49 -6.37 48.36
CA SER A 9 16.83 -5.27 47.65
C SER A 9 17.20 -5.24 46.14
N LEU A 10 18.46 -5.52 45.82
CA LEU A 10 18.93 -5.61 44.43
C LEU A 10 18.30 -6.80 43.69
N LEU A 11 18.17 -7.95 44.39
CA LEU A 11 17.51 -9.13 43.82
C LEU A 11 16.02 -8.89 43.56
N LEU A 12 15.32 -8.23 44.49
CA LEU A 12 13.92 -7.85 44.34
C LEU A 12 13.73 -6.83 43.20
N LEU A 13 14.62 -5.86 43.05
CA LEU A 13 14.59 -4.90 41.96
C LEU A 13 14.82 -5.56 40.59
N ALA A 14 15.78 -6.48 40.51
CA ALA A 14 16.04 -7.27 39.31
C ALA A 14 14.87 -8.18 38.93
N ALA A 15 14.23 -8.81 39.94
CA ALA A 15 13.02 -9.62 39.72
C ALA A 15 11.83 -8.76 39.26
N ALA A 16 11.66 -7.54 39.80
CA ALA A 16 10.63 -6.60 39.37
C ALA A 16 10.84 -6.12 37.92
N LEU A 17 12.10 -5.90 37.49
CA LEU A 17 12.41 -5.56 36.10
C LEU A 17 12.17 -6.73 35.15
N ALA A 18 12.43 -7.97 35.56
CA ALA A 18 12.16 -9.17 34.78
C ALA A 18 10.66 -9.48 34.65
N ALA A 19 9.86 -9.07 35.66
CA ALA A 19 8.40 -9.22 35.66
C ALA A 19 7.69 -8.24 34.68
N CYS A 20 8.34 -7.16 34.28
CA CYS A 20 7.89 -6.33 33.15
C CYS A 20 8.11 -7.13 31.87
N GLY A 21 7.29 -8.13 31.57
CA GLY A 21 7.40 -9.03 30.43
C GLY A 21 7.53 -8.32 29.09
N PHE A 22 8.70 -7.73 28.85
CA PHE A 22 9.07 -7.10 27.57
C PHE A 22 9.33 -8.22 26.57
N THR A 23 8.25 -8.81 26.08
CA THR A 23 8.35 -9.71 24.94
C THR A 23 8.67 -8.86 23.73
N LEU A 24 9.88 -9.03 23.20
CA LEU A 24 10.22 -8.52 21.88
C LEU A 24 9.12 -8.98 20.93
N ARG A 25 8.36 -8.06 20.37
CA ARG A 25 7.29 -8.40 19.41
C ARG A 25 7.96 -9.15 18.25
N GLY A 26 7.84 -10.46 18.25
CA GLY A 26 8.41 -11.33 17.23
C GLY A 26 7.94 -10.90 15.85
N THR A 27 8.77 -11.13 14.84
CA THR A 27 8.39 -10.95 13.45
C THR A 27 7.16 -11.80 13.17
N THR A 28 6.07 -11.17 12.73
CA THR A 28 4.88 -11.91 12.30
C THR A 28 5.09 -12.32 10.85
N PRO A 29 5.35 -13.62 10.57
CA PRO A 29 5.62 -14.05 9.19
C PRO A 29 4.37 -13.88 8.32
N LEU A 30 4.58 -13.74 7.02
CA LEU A 30 3.52 -13.77 6.02
C LEU A 30 2.85 -15.15 6.02
N PRO A 31 1.53 -15.21 5.73
CA PRO A 31 0.79 -16.48 5.69
C PRO A 31 0.97 -17.26 4.37
N PHE A 32 2.02 -16.98 3.60
CA PHE A 32 2.28 -17.55 2.28
C PHE A 32 3.65 -18.22 2.26
N GLU A 33 3.73 -19.45 1.73
CA GLU A 33 5.01 -20.14 1.52
C GLU A 33 5.78 -19.58 0.33
N THR A 34 5.06 -19.19 -0.74
CA THR A 34 5.66 -18.60 -1.94
C THR A 34 4.90 -17.33 -2.33
N LEU A 35 5.65 -16.27 -2.62
CA LEU A 35 5.12 -14.97 -3.00
C LEU A 35 5.81 -14.46 -4.28
N TYR A 36 5.02 -14.12 -5.28
CA TYR A 36 5.48 -13.31 -6.40
C TYR A 36 5.29 -11.84 -6.09
N LEU A 37 6.36 -11.05 -6.22
CA LEU A 37 6.34 -9.62 -5.97
C LEU A 37 6.23 -8.88 -7.32
N GLY A 38 5.01 -8.48 -7.69
CA GLY A 38 4.71 -7.70 -8.89
C GLY A 38 4.92 -6.20 -8.71
N ALA A 39 5.90 -5.79 -7.89
CA ALA A 39 6.35 -4.41 -7.79
C ALA A 39 7.54 -4.20 -8.72
N ASN A 40 7.79 -2.95 -9.10
CA ASN A 40 8.93 -2.63 -9.96
C ASN A 40 10.27 -2.87 -9.23
N ASP A 41 10.92 -4.00 -9.53
CA ASP A 41 12.18 -4.41 -8.91
C ASP A 41 13.33 -3.39 -9.13
N ASN A 42 13.24 -2.56 -10.15
CA ASN A 42 14.23 -1.53 -10.44
C ASN A 42 14.02 -0.22 -9.68
N SER A 43 12.92 -0.11 -8.92
CA SER A 43 12.67 1.04 -8.06
C SER A 43 13.30 0.86 -6.68
N ALA A 44 13.69 1.97 -6.03
CA ALA A 44 14.13 1.96 -4.65
C ALA A 44 13.05 1.38 -3.73
N PHE A 45 11.79 1.75 -3.96
CA PHE A 45 10.63 1.25 -3.23
C PHE A 45 10.47 -0.27 -3.32
N GLY A 46 10.48 -0.84 -4.54
CA GLY A 46 10.39 -2.28 -4.76
C GLY A 46 11.54 -3.04 -4.09
N SER A 47 12.75 -2.50 -4.16
CA SER A 47 13.94 -3.05 -3.49
C SER A 47 13.80 -3.01 -1.96
N TRP A 48 13.25 -1.95 -1.36
CA TRP A 48 12.99 -1.87 0.07
C TRP A 48 11.90 -2.86 0.50
N LEU A 49 10.81 -2.95 -0.26
CA LEU A 49 9.73 -3.89 0.01
C LEU A 49 10.23 -5.34 -0.03
N LYS A 50 11.01 -5.70 -1.05
CA LYS A 50 11.63 -7.03 -1.20
C LYS A 50 12.51 -7.39 0.00
N ARG A 51 13.43 -6.49 0.39
CA ARG A 51 14.29 -6.69 1.56
C ARG A 51 13.47 -6.79 2.86
N SER A 52 12.42 -5.99 3.01
CA SER A 52 11.56 -6.01 4.19
C SER A 52 10.82 -7.35 4.32
N ILE A 53 10.30 -7.88 3.20
CA ILE A 53 9.65 -9.21 3.16
C ILE A 53 10.66 -10.30 3.56
N GLN A 54 11.85 -10.32 2.96
CA GLN A 54 12.88 -11.32 3.25
C GLN A 54 13.33 -11.28 4.72
N ALA A 55 13.47 -10.09 5.29
CA ALA A 55 13.89 -9.92 6.68
C ALA A 55 12.79 -10.31 7.68
N SER A 56 11.53 -9.98 7.39
CA SER A 56 10.41 -10.21 8.31
C SER A 56 9.78 -11.59 8.18
N SER A 57 9.93 -12.24 7.03
CA SER A 57 9.30 -13.53 6.72
C SER A 57 10.29 -14.47 6.02
N PRO A 58 11.32 -14.94 6.73
CA PRO A 58 12.34 -15.80 6.13
C PRO A 58 11.78 -17.15 5.64
N GLY A 59 10.61 -17.57 6.13
CA GLY A 59 9.90 -18.76 5.64
C GLY A 59 9.16 -18.55 4.32
N THR A 60 8.98 -17.29 3.87
CA THR A 60 8.33 -17.00 2.60
C THR A 60 9.36 -16.89 1.48
N ARG A 61 9.29 -17.79 0.51
CA ARG A 61 10.18 -17.78 -0.65
C ARG A 61 9.63 -16.83 -1.73
N LEU A 62 10.43 -15.85 -2.15
CA LEU A 62 10.10 -15.01 -3.31
C LEU A 62 10.40 -15.79 -4.60
N VAL A 63 9.40 -15.86 -5.49
CA VAL A 63 9.49 -16.54 -6.79
C VAL A 63 9.50 -15.53 -7.93
N GLN A 64 10.07 -15.94 -9.08
CA GLN A 64 10.22 -15.06 -10.24
C GLN A 64 9.01 -15.11 -11.19
N SER A 65 8.14 -16.11 -11.03
CA SER A 65 6.96 -16.29 -11.88
C SER A 65 5.69 -16.33 -11.06
N PRO A 66 4.62 -15.62 -11.48
CA PRO A 66 3.30 -15.72 -10.84
C PRO A 66 2.74 -17.14 -10.82
N ARG A 67 3.15 -17.99 -11.78
CA ARG A 67 2.69 -19.40 -11.89
C ARG A 67 3.22 -20.27 -10.74
N GLU A 68 4.35 -19.92 -10.13
CA GLU A 68 4.97 -20.66 -9.02
C GLU A 68 4.53 -20.12 -7.65
N ALA A 69 3.83 -18.98 -7.64
CA ALA A 69 3.44 -18.31 -6.42
C ALA A 69 2.15 -18.88 -5.83
N GLN A 70 2.09 -19.02 -4.52
CA GLN A 70 0.85 -19.18 -3.78
C GLN A 70 0.09 -17.86 -3.73
N ALA A 71 0.80 -16.77 -3.47
CA ALA A 71 0.26 -15.42 -3.44
C ALA A 71 1.00 -14.52 -4.44
N ILE A 72 0.25 -13.63 -5.08
CA ILE A 72 0.75 -12.66 -6.06
C ILE A 72 0.46 -11.26 -5.51
N TYR A 73 1.52 -10.54 -5.17
CA TYR A 73 1.43 -9.13 -4.84
C TYR A 73 1.39 -8.31 -6.12
N VAL A 74 0.39 -7.47 -6.26
CA VAL A 74 0.18 -6.61 -7.43
C VAL A 74 0.20 -5.16 -7.00
N GLU A 75 1.10 -4.37 -7.56
CA GLU A 75 1.06 -2.92 -7.47
C GLU A 75 -0.03 -2.42 -8.43
N VAL A 76 -1.03 -1.72 -7.90
CA VAL A 76 -2.15 -1.16 -8.66
C VAL A 76 -1.88 0.28 -9.04
N GLY A 77 -1.23 1.03 -8.17
CA GLY A 77 -0.86 2.42 -8.44
C GLY A 77 0.11 2.97 -7.41
N ASN A 78 0.99 3.86 -7.88
CA ASN A 78 1.91 4.63 -7.07
C ASN A 78 1.92 6.07 -7.61
N THR A 79 1.37 7.01 -6.83
CA THR A 79 1.22 8.40 -7.25
C THR A 79 1.87 9.33 -6.25
N ARG A 80 2.73 10.22 -6.73
CA ARG A 80 3.33 11.30 -5.97
C ARG A 80 2.63 12.60 -6.32
N THR A 81 2.24 13.37 -5.32
CA THR A 81 1.54 14.65 -5.49
C THR A 81 2.25 15.74 -4.69
N LEU A 82 2.42 16.89 -5.30
CA LEU A 82 2.89 18.13 -4.67
C LEU A 82 1.74 19.12 -4.68
N ARG A 83 1.38 19.65 -3.51
CA ARG A 83 0.28 20.63 -3.37
C ARG A 83 0.74 21.81 -2.52
N GLU A 84 0.39 23.01 -2.96
CA GLU A 84 0.55 24.22 -2.16
C GLU A 84 -0.47 24.23 -1.01
N VAL A 85 0.00 24.45 0.22
CA VAL A 85 -0.87 24.41 1.42
C VAL A 85 -0.84 25.69 2.22
N SER A 86 0.16 26.54 2.02
CA SER A 86 0.26 27.83 2.71
C SER A 86 0.80 28.91 1.78
N LEU A 87 0.16 30.08 1.84
CA LEU A 87 0.60 31.31 1.17
C LEU A 87 0.86 32.39 2.22
N ASN A 88 1.87 33.24 1.99
CA ASN A 88 2.13 34.40 2.84
C ASN A 88 1.19 35.57 2.49
N ALA A 89 1.32 36.67 3.24
CA ALA A 89 0.47 37.86 3.10
C ALA A 89 0.53 38.53 1.70
N ILE A 90 1.57 38.21 0.90
CA ILE A 90 1.75 38.73 -0.48
C ILE A 90 1.45 37.67 -1.54
N GLY A 91 0.82 36.54 -1.15
CA GLY A 91 0.38 35.51 -2.08
C GLY A 91 1.48 34.56 -2.57
N ARG A 92 2.67 34.54 -1.96
CA ARG A 92 3.73 33.58 -2.29
C ARG A 92 3.59 32.31 -1.47
N VAL A 93 3.93 31.18 -2.07
CA VAL A 93 3.90 29.89 -1.41
C VAL A 93 4.92 29.84 -0.27
N GLU A 94 4.49 29.42 0.92
CA GLU A 94 5.33 29.20 2.08
C GLU A 94 5.54 27.70 2.39
N GLN A 95 4.56 26.86 2.03
CA GLN A 95 4.63 25.44 2.32
C GLN A 95 4.00 24.63 1.18
N TYR A 96 4.67 23.51 0.87
CA TYR A 96 4.13 22.42 0.05
C TYR A 96 3.80 21.21 0.92
N GLU A 97 2.76 20.49 0.54
CA GLU A 97 2.48 19.14 1.01
C GLU A 97 2.86 18.14 -0.07
N LEU A 98 3.81 17.26 0.27
CA LEU A 98 4.20 16.12 -0.53
C LEU A 98 3.40 14.92 -0.06
N THR A 99 2.73 14.23 -0.96
CA THR A 99 1.92 13.05 -0.65
C THR A 99 2.30 11.91 -1.58
N VAL A 100 2.44 10.72 -1.02
CA VAL A 100 2.51 9.46 -1.76
C VAL A 100 1.24 8.67 -1.50
N ALA A 101 0.53 8.31 -2.56
CA ALA A 101 -0.62 7.42 -2.53
C ALA A 101 -0.23 6.11 -3.23
N TYR A 102 -0.27 5.01 -2.48
CA TYR A 102 0.13 3.69 -2.96
C TYR A 102 -1.01 2.71 -2.82
N THR A 103 -1.38 2.06 -3.92
CA THR A 103 -2.47 1.08 -3.96
C THR A 103 -1.92 -0.27 -4.40
N PHE A 104 -2.27 -1.32 -3.66
CA PHE A 104 -1.85 -2.68 -3.95
C PHE A 104 -2.94 -3.68 -3.58
N ARG A 105 -2.82 -4.89 -4.11
CA ARG A 105 -3.64 -6.05 -3.76
C ARG A 105 -2.79 -7.30 -3.65
N VAL A 106 -3.32 -8.34 -3.01
CA VAL A 106 -2.71 -9.66 -3.01
C VAL A 106 -3.76 -10.68 -3.43
N VAL A 107 -3.46 -11.45 -4.46
CA VAL A 107 -4.37 -12.45 -5.03
C VAL A 107 -3.70 -13.82 -5.11
N ASP A 108 -4.48 -14.87 -5.25
CA ASP A 108 -3.98 -16.18 -5.63
C ASP A 108 -3.86 -16.34 -7.15
N ARG A 109 -3.47 -17.54 -7.61
CA ARG A 109 -3.35 -17.85 -9.05
C ARG A 109 -4.70 -17.86 -9.79
N GLN A 110 -5.80 -17.97 -9.08
CA GLN A 110 -7.16 -17.94 -9.62
C GLN A 110 -7.76 -16.52 -9.59
N GLY A 111 -7.02 -15.53 -9.08
CA GLY A 111 -7.49 -14.16 -8.96
C GLY A 111 -8.31 -13.88 -7.70
N ARG A 112 -8.49 -14.88 -6.80
CA ARG A 112 -9.19 -14.66 -5.54
C ARG A 112 -8.34 -13.82 -4.60
N ALA A 113 -8.92 -12.82 -3.96
CA ALA A 113 -8.20 -11.86 -3.16
C ALA A 113 -7.91 -12.40 -1.75
N TYR A 114 -6.63 -12.51 -1.38
CA TYR A 114 -6.20 -12.55 0.02
C TYR A 114 -6.33 -11.17 0.67
N LEU A 115 -6.07 -10.13 -0.11
CA LEU A 115 -6.20 -8.74 0.25
C LEU A 115 -6.72 -7.97 -0.95
N PRO A 116 -7.92 -7.35 -0.87
CA PRO A 116 -8.46 -6.51 -1.93
C PRO A 116 -7.64 -5.24 -2.09
N ASP A 117 -7.99 -4.41 -3.08
CA ASP A 117 -7.34 -3.13 -3.33
C ASP A 117 -7.27 -2.32 -2.04
N THR A 118 -6.04 -2.10 -1.62
CA THR A 118 -5.74 -1.40 -0.37
C THR A 118 -4.90 -0.18 -0.68
N GLN A 119 -5.43 0.99 -0.38
CA GLN A 119 -4.73 2.24 -0.57
C GLN A 119 -4.12 2.74 0.74
N LEU A 120 -2.86 3.12 0.68
CA LEU A 120 -2.13 3.74 1.77
C LEU A 120 -1.63 5.11 1.34
N PHE A 121 -1.71 6.08 2.26
CA PHE A 121 -1.23 7.44 2.05
C PHE A 121 -0.13 7.77 3.05
N SER A 122 0.85 8.53 2.60
CA SER A 122 1.82 9.15 3.47
C SER A 122 2.07 10.56 2.98
N SER A 123 2.02 11.56 3.88
CA SER A 123 2.25 12.95 3.50
C SER A 123 3.17 13.66 4.48
N ARG A 124 3.83 14.72 3.99
CA ARG A 124 4.67 15.61 4.78
C ARG A 124 4.59 17.02 4.22
N GLN A 125 4.46 18.00 5.10
CA GLN A 125 4.58 19.40 4.76
C GLN A 125 6.04 19.82 4.85
N VAL A 126 6.49 20.59 3.85
CA VAL A 126 7.85 21.13 3.79
C VAL A 126 7.81 22.63 3.54
N PRO A 127 8.68 23.42 4.20
CA PRO A 127 8.77 24.84 3.93
C PRO A 127 9.33 25.08 2.53
N TYR A 128 8.85 26.12 1.87
CA TYR A 128 9.33 26.54 0.56
C TYR A 128 10.01 27.92 0.65
N ASP A 129 11.16 28.04 0.00
CA ASP A 129 11.88 29.32 -0.20
C ASP A 129 12.30 29.38 -1.67
N ASP A 130 11.78 30.37 -2.39
CA ASP A 130 11.98 30.56 -3.82
C ASP A 130 13.44 30.91 -4.22
N ARG A 131 14.29 31.26 -3.25
CA ARG A 131 15.70 31.60 -3.47
C ARG A 131 16.60 30.42 -3.83
N PHE A 132 16.16 29.16 -3.58
CA PHE A 132 16.98 27.95 -3.72
C PHE A 132 16.29 26.86 -4.52
N GLN A 133 15.74 27.18 -5.68
CA GLN A 133 14.86 26.30 -6.44
C GLN A 133 15.48 24.93 -6.81
N GLN A 134 16.75 24.90 -7.27
CA GLN A 134 17.42 23.62 -7.63
C GLN A 134 17.65 22.71 -6.41
N ALA A 135 18.00 23.27 -5.27
CA ALA A 135 18.17 22.49 -4.03
C ALA A 135 16.84 21.91 -3.51
N LYS A 136 15.70 22.53 -3.87
CA LYS A 136 14.36 22.08 -3.47
C LYS A 136 13.91 20.82 -4.18
N ASP A 137 14.23 20.64 -5.44
CA ASP A 137 13.87 19.43 -6.18
C ASP A 137 14.55 18.19 -5.58
N GLU A 138 15.82 18.30 -5.20
CA GLU A 138 16.53 17.22 -4.49
C GLU A 138 15.95 16.97 -3.08
N GLU A 139 15.56 18.03 -2.36
CA GLU A 139 14.91 17.91 -1.06
C GLU A 139 13.57 17.21 -1.18
N HIS A 140 12.74 17.60 -2.14
CA HIS A 140 11.45 16.95 -2.40
C HIS A 140 11.62 15.47 -2.74
N GLN A 141 12.62 15.12 -3.57
CA GLN A 141 12.91 13.74 -3.91
C GLN A 141 13.25 12.92 -2.67
N ARG A 142 14.10 13.43 -1.77
CA ARG A 142 14.43 12.76 -0.50
C ARG A 142 13.20 12.59 0.40
N VAL A 143 12.32 13.60 0.45
CA VAL A 143 11.08 13.51 1.22
C VAL A 143 10.17 12.42 0.65
N TYR A 144 10.03 12.31 -0.68
CA TYR A 144 9.27 11.21 -1.29
C TYR A 144 9.86 9.85 -0.95
N GLU A 145 11.17 9.70 -1.00
CA GLU A 145 11.86 8.46 -0.62
C GLU A 145 11.59 8.08 0.85
N ASP A 146 11.64 9.04 1.77
CA ASP A 146 11.31 8.84 3.19
C ASP A 146 9.84 8.40 3.38
N LEU A 147 8.91 9.05 2.66
CA LEU A 147 7.49 8.72 2.70
C LEU A 147 7.24 7.29 2.19
N GLU A 148 7.87 6.92 1.08
CA GLU A 148 7.81 5.58 0.50
C GLU A 148 8.40 4.52 1.45
N GLN A 149 9.52 4.80 2.08
CA GLN A 149 10.12 3.90 3.07
C GLN A 149 9.18 3.69 4.27
N GLY A 150 8.50 4.74 4.71
CA GLY A 150 7.45 4.64 5.74
C GLY A 150 6.25 3.80 5.30
N LEU A 151 5.88 3.87 4.00
CA LEU A 151 4.81 3.05 3.44
C LEU A 151 5.16 1.56 3.42
N VAL A 152 6.42 1.18 3.16
CA VAL A 152 6.86 -0.24 3.20
C VAL A 152 6.53 -0.86 4.56
N ALA A 153 6.82 -0.16 5.67
CA ALA A 153 6.49 -0.67 7.01
C ALA A 153 4.98 -0.83 7.23
N ARG A 154 4.16 0.04 6.64
CA ARG A 154 2.69 -0.04 6.69
C ARG A 154 2.15 -1.19 5.83
N ILE A 155 2.73 -1.42 4.65
CA ILE A 155 2.43 -2.55 3.78
C ILE A 155 2.72 -3.86 4.53
N MET A 156 3.88 -3.99 5.16
CA MET A 156 4.24 -5.19 5.93
C MET A 156 3.24 -5.45 7.05
N ARG A 157 2.81 -4.42 7.79
CA ARG A 157 1.76 -4.58 8.82
C ARG A 157 0.44 -5.03 8.22
N ARG A 158 0.08 -4.53 7.03
CA ARG A 158 -1.18 -4.92 6.37
C ARG A 158 -1.13 -6.34 5.83
N LEU A 159 -0.01 -6.76 5.25
CA LEU A 159 0.19 -8.12 4.74
C LEU A 159 0.19 -9.18 5.86
N THR A 160 0.59 -8.81 7.08
CA THR A 160 0.63 -9.71 8.25
C THR A 160 -0.60 -9.58 9.15
N ALA A 161 -1.60 -8.81 8.75
CA ALA A 161 -2.81 -8.59 9.51
C ALA A 161 -3.63 -9.89 9.70
N PRO A 162 -4.37 -10.03 10.82
CA PRO A 162 -5.11 -11.25 11.13
C PRO A 162 -6.11 -11.66 10.06
N ASP A 163 -6.81 -10.71 9.44
CA ASP A 163 -7.80 -10.95 8.39
C ASP A 163 -7.18 -11.53 7.11
N VAL A 164 -5.97 -11.08 6.74
CA VAL A 164 -5.23 -11.66 5.60
C VAL A 164 -4.84 -13.10 5.89
N ARG A 165 -4.44 -13.39 7.12
CA ARG A 165 -4.06 -14.73 7.55
C ARG A 165 -5.27 -15.67 7.58
N GLU A 166 -6.40 -15.19 8.12
CA GLU A 166 -7.65 -15.95 8.13
C GLU A 166 -8.13 -16.25 6.71
N THR A 167 -8.07 -15.26 5.82
CA THR A 167 -8.41 -15.43 4.41
C THR A 167 -7.48 -16.42 3.72
N ALA A 168 -6.18 -16.39 4.02
CA ALA A 168 -5.22 -17.36 3.49
C ALA A 168 -5.56 -18.80 3.93
N HIS A 169 -5.90 -19.00 5.20
CA HIS A 169 -6.33 -20.31 5.71
C HIS A 169 -7.62 -20.79 5.05
N ARG A 170 -8.60 -19.91 4.91
CA ARG A 170 -9.90 -20.21 4.30
C ARG A 170 -9.77 -20.61 2.83
N LEU A 171 -9.00 -19.84 2.04
CA LEU A 171 -8.77 -20.17 0.63
C LEU A 171 -7.97 -21.47 0.45
N ALA A 172 -7.06 -21.77 1.39
CA ALA A 172 -6.33 -23.02 1.40
C ALA A 172 -7.22 -24.23 1.74
N SER A 173 -8.22 -24.06 2.62
CA SER A 173 -9.18 -25.12 2.98
C SER A 173 -10.31 -25.31 1.96
N GLY A 174 -10.37 -24.48 0.93
CA GLY A 174 -11.40 -24.58 -0.14
C GLY A 174 -12.81 -24.19 0.30
N THR A 175 -12.94 -23.49 1.44
CA THR A 175 -14.25 -23.04 1.94
C THR A 175 -14.70 -21.79 1.18
N PRO A 176 -15.78 -21.82 0.39
CA PRO A 176 -16.28 -20.65 -0.32
C PRO A 176 -16.80 -19.59 0.68
N THR A 177 -16.61 -18.34 0.36
CA THR A 177 -17.14 -17.20 1.14
C THR A 177 -18.39 -16.65 0.45
N ALA A 178 -19.34 -16.13 1.23
CA ALA A 178 -20.48 -15.37 0.72
C ALA A 178 -20.07 -14.17 -0.17
N ALA A 179 -18.84 -13.67 -0.05
CA ALA A 179 -18.28 -12.66 -0.93
C ALA A 179 -17.90 -13.21 -2.33
N ASP A 180 -17.51 -14.49 -2.44
CA ASP A 180 -17.27 -15.14 -3.74
C ASP A 180 -18.59 -15.36 -4.49
N GLU A 181 -19.68 -15.66 -3.77
CA GLU A 181 -21.02 -15.74 -4.36
C GLU A 181 -21.55 -14.40 -4.85
N SER A 182 -21.20 -13.30 -4.18
CA SER A 182 -21.65 -11.95 -4.59
C SER A 182 -20.94 -11.45 -5.85
N VAL A 183 -19.69 -11.88 -6.09
CA VAL A 183 -18.96 -11.56 -7.32
C VAL A 183 -19.49 -12.36 -8.51
N LEU A 184 -19.98 -13.57 -8.27
CA LEU A 184 -20.63 -14.40 -9.32
C LEU A 184 -22.06 -13.96 -9.61
N ASN A 185 -22.69 -13.22 -8.68
CA ASN A 185 -24.04 -12.69 -8.79
C ASN A 185 -24.03 -11.16 -8.95
N VAL A 186 -23.15 -10.62 -9.80
CA VAL A 186 -23.32 -9.25 -10.30
C VAL A 186 -24.62 -9.27 -11.10
N PRO A 187 -25.68 -8.55 -10.67
CA PRO A 187 -26.86 -8.40 -11.50
C PRO A 187 -26.37 -7.88 -12.84
N GLN A 188 -26.64 -8.63 -13.90
CA GLN A 188 -26.38 -8.17 -15.26
C GLN A 188 -27.19 -6.88 -15.38
N LEU A 189 -26.50 -5.73 -15.31
CA LEU A 189 -27.10 -4.42 -15.54
C LEU A 189 -27.71 -4.55 -16.94
N ASP A 190 -29.02 -4.62 -17.00
CA ASP A 190 -29.72 -4.46 -18.26
C ASP A 190 -29.12 -3.24 -18.95
N PRO A 191 -28.78 -3.32 -20.23
CA PRO A 191 -28.27 -2.17 -20.95
C PRO A 191 -29.25 -1.03 -20.70
N ALA A 192 -28.73 0.09 -20.17
CA ALA A 192 -29.55 1.25 -19.86
C ALA A 192 -30.51 1.49 -21.00
N PRO A 193 -31.83 1.65 -20.73
CA PRO A 193 -32.77 1.94 -21.78
C PRO A 193 -32.23 3.13 -22.58
N SER A 194 -32.22 3.01 -23.88
CA SER A 194 -31.71 4.03 -24.79
C SER A 194 -32.69 5.21 -24.85
N ASP A 195 -32.90 5.84 -23.70
CA ASP A 195 -33.64 7.11 -23.55
C ASP A 195 -32.75 8.31 -23.99
N GLN A 196 -31.99 8.12 -25.06
CA GLN A 196 -31.54 9.27 -25.83
C GLN A 196 -32.70 9.70 -26.72
N PRO A 197 -33.28 10.88 -26.49
CA PRO A 197 -34.28 11.43 -27.41
C PRO A 197 -33.68 11.50 -28.82
N ASP A 198 -34.36 10.96 -29.80
CA ASP A 198 -33.97 10.98 -31.22
C ASP A 198 -33.75 12.40 -31.82
N ALA A 199 -33.84 13.42 -30.99
CA ALA A 199 -33.69 14.83 -31.38
C ALA A 199 -32.27 15.19 -31.89
N TRP A 200 -31.23 14.45 -31.44
CA TRP A 200 -29.85 14.77 -31.88
C TRP A 200 -29.48 14.14 -33.23
N ARG A 201 -30.20 13.15 -33.68
CA ARG A 201 -29.88 12.44 -34.95
C ARG A 201 -30.32 13.20 -36.18
N ARG A 202 -31.12 14.24 -36.04
CA ARG A 202 -31.71 14.95 -37.21
C ARG A 202 -30.90 16.14 -37.70
N ASP A 203 -29.96 16.68 -36.93
CA ASP A 203 -29.27 17.92 -37.27
C ASP A 203 -27.74 17.79 -37.45
N SER A 204 -27.21 16.57 -37.63
CA SER A 204 -25.83 16.43 -38.06
C SER A 204 -25.73 16.62 -39.57
N PRO A 205 -25.05 17.65 -40.05
CA PRO A 205 -24.82 17.84 -41.50
C PRO A 205 -24.05 16.63 -42.02
N ARG A 206 -24.53 15.99 -43.08
CA ARG A 206 -23.81 14.94 -43.78
C ARG A 206 -22.49 15.49 -44.33
N PRO A 207 -21.37 14.81 -44.16
CA PRO A 207 -20.06 15.32 -44.63
C PRO A 207 -19.93 15.40 -46.17
N ASP A 208 -20.91 14.92 -46.94
CA ASP A 208 -20.78 14.76 -48.40
C ASP A 208 -21.21 15.96 -49.20
N SER A 209 -21.59 17.10 -48.57
CA SER A 209 -22.02 18.30 -49.29
C SER A 209 -20.96 19.39 -49.42
N MET A 210 -19.72 19.19 -49.05
CA MET A 210 -18.65 20.19 -49.12
C MET A 210 -17.64 20.03 -50.29
N PHE A 211 -17.86 19.07 -51.19
CA PHE A 211 -17.01 18.92 -52.37
C PHE A 211 -17.83 18.88 -53.66
N SER A 212 -18.52 19.98 -53.97
CA SER A 212 -18.98 20.27 -55.32
C SER A 212 -19.09 21.77 -55.53
N ARG A 213 -17.96 22.38 -55.85
CA ARG A 213 -17.75 23.47 -56.83
C ARG A 213 -16.29 23.85 -56.90
#